data_94e858c7d7d302954abcfa54666ba699
#
_entry.id   94e858c7d7d302954abcfa54666ba699
#
_cell.length_a   1.000
_cell.length_b   1.000
_cell.length_c   1.000
_cell.angle_alpha   90.00
_cell.angle_beta   90.00
_cell.angle_gamma   90.00
#
_symmetry.space_group_name_H-M   'P 1'
#
loop_
_entity.id
_entity.type
_entity.pdbx_description
1 polymer ?
#
loop_
_entity_poly.entity_id
_entity_poly.type
_entity_poly.pdbx_seq_one_letter_code
_entity_poly.pdbx_strand_id
1 'polypeptide(L)'
;MKERTYVDDVDRSVYDIKDEENDAYRIKSGLDASIVEKISKEKNDPVWMQNFRLQSLQIYNELKVPNWGPPIDGLNMDNIATYVRPNTRMTAKWSEVPEDIKNTFERLGIPQAERKSLAGVGAQYDSELVYHNVREEVAAQGVVYTDMESALKGEYADMVKKYFMKLVRPNDHKFAALHGAVWSGGSFVYVPPGVSVEIPLQSYFRLNAPGAGQFAHTLIIVDEGADLHFIEGCSAPKYNIANLHAGCVELFVKKNARLRYSTIENWSKNMYNLNTKRALVEDGGTMEWVSGSFGSHVSYLYPMTILKGDRSRMEFTGITFAGKGQNLDTGAKVVHIGKETSSFMNTRSISKDGGISTFRSSVVVNKSAENAKSAVSCQSLMLDSKSRSDTIPVMDIRTPHADIGHEAKIGRISDEAVFYLMSRGLSEEDARAMIVSGFADNVSKELPLEYAVEMNNLIQLEMKGSIG
;
A
#
# COMPACT_ATOMS: atom_id res chain seq x y z
N MET A 1 30.98 -19.47 -24.12
CA MET A 1 30.53 -18.39 -23.20
C MET A 1 29.05 -18.61 -22.98
N LYS A 2 28.63 -19.02 -21.79
CA LYS A 2 27.20 -19.13 -21.45
C LYS A 2 26.66 -17.70 -21.35
N GLU A 3 25.61 -17.39 -22.09
CA GLU A 3 24.87 -16.15 -21.98
C GLU A 3 24.47 -15.96 -20.50
N ARG A 4 24.89 -14.85 -19.94
CA ARG A 4 24.49 -14.45 -18.59
C ARG A 4 23.00 -14.08 -18.63
N THR A 5 22.17 -14.81 -17.92
CA THR A 5 20.77 -14.46 -17.65
C THR A 5 20.69 -13.36 -16.58
N TYR A 6 21.39 -12.25 -16.79
CA TYR A 6 21.22 -11.06 -15.98
C TYR A 6 20.35 -10.08 -16.78
N VAL A 7 19.32 -9.58 -16.11
CA VAL A 7 18.61 -8.38 -16.56
C VAL A 7 19.66 -7.26 -16.61
N ASP A 8 19.73 -6.53 -17.72
CA ASP A 8 20.61 -5.37 -17.89
C ASP A 8 20.50 -4.43 -16.70
N ASP A 9 21.58 -3.71 -16.42
CA ASP A 9 21.66 -2.76 -15.30
C ASP A 9 20.40 -1.92 -15.15
N VAL A 10 19.61 -2.20 -14.09
CA VAL A 10 18.40 -1.44 -13.80
C VAL A 10 18.81 -0.01 -13.43
N ASP A 11 18.45 0.94 -14.27
CA ASP A 11 18.72 2.35 -14.06
C ASP A 11 17.62 2.94 -13.17
N ARG A 12 17.99 3.49 -12.00
CA ARG A 12 17.06 4.16 -11.09
C ARG A 12 16.35 5.37 -11.73
N SER A 13 16.91 5.96 -12.80
CA SER A 13 16.28 7.05 -13.52
C SER A 13 14.89 6.70 -14.05
N VAL A 14 14.59 5.42 -14.22
CA VAL A 14 13.24 4.94 -14.59
C VAL A 14 12.19 5.33 -13.54
N TYR A 15 12.56 5.34 -12.26
CA TYR A 15 11.64 5.65 -11.16
C TYR A 15 11.70 7.13 -10.73
N ASP A 16 12.81 7.82 -10.99
CA ASP A 16 13.05 9.23 -10.62
C ASP A 16 12.62 10.22 -11.72
N ILE A 17 11.76 9.81 -12.66
CA ILE A 17 11.21 10.69 -13.70
C ILE A 17 10.44 11.82 -13.03
N LYS A 18 10.75 13.04 -13.41
CA LYS A 18 10.01 14.24 -13.03
C LYS A 18 9.39 14.84 -14.26
N ASP A 19 8.08 14.97 -14.26
CA ASP A 19 7.41 15.77 -15.25
C ASP A 19 7.49 17.24 -14.85
N GLU A 20 7.42 18.15 -15.81
CA GLU A 20 7.31 19.59 -15.53
C GLU A 20 6.02 19.86 -14.75
N GLU A 21 6.07 20.80 -13.80
CA GLU A 21 4.88 21.20 -13.06
C GLU A 21 3.88 21.86 -14.04
N ASN A 22 2.79 21.17 -14.33
CA ASN A 22 1.72 21.63 -15.21
C ASN A 22 0.37 21.41 -14.50
N ASP A 23 0.23 22.04 -13.33
CA ASP A 23 -0.97 21.93 -12.52
C ASP A 23 -2.08 22.87 -13.07
N ALA A 24 -3.27 22.33 -13.31
CA ALA A 24 -4.44 23.15 -13.58
C ALA A 24 -4.91 23.92 -12.33
N TYR A 25 -4.66 23.34 -11.17
CA TYR A 25 -4.99 23.94 -9.88
C TYR A 25 -4.13 23.33 -8.77
N ARG A 26 -3.58 24.19 -7.93
CA ARG A 26 -2.85 23.81 -6.69
C ARG A 26 -3.41 24.60 -5.52
N ILE A 27 -3.87 23.90 -4.50
CA ILE A 27 -4.35 24.55 -3.30
C ILE A 27 -3.18 25.13 -2.50
N LYS A 28 -3.42 26.24 -1.79
CA LYS A 28 -2.43 26.79 -0.88
C LYS A 28 -2.03 25.72 0.15
N SER A 29 -0.73 25.62 0.44
CA SER A 29 -0.22 24.71 1.48
C SER A 29 -0.81 25.04 2.85
N GLY A 30 -0.95 24.02 3.68
CA GLY A 30 -1.55 24.10 4.99
C GLY A 30 -2.86 23.31 5.11
N LEU A 31 -3.51 23.43 6.27
CA LEU A 31 -4.76 22.74 6.56
C LEU A 31 -5.64 23.58 7.49
N ASP A 32 -6.70 24.13 6.94
CA ASP A 32 -7.74 24.88 7.67
C ASP A 32 -9.13 24.65 7.05
N ALA A 33 -10.17 25.20 7.63
CA ALA A 33 -11.54 25.04 7.14
C ALA A 33 -11.72 25.60 5.73
N SER A 34 -11.07 26.71 5.38
CA SER A 34 -11.14 27.32 4.05
C SER A 34 -10.52 26.41 2.99
N ILE A 35 -9.44 25.70 3.31
CA ILE A 35 -8.81 24.73 2.43
C ILE A 35 -9.75 23.54 2.20
N VAL A 36 -10.34 22.99 3.26
CA VAL A 36 -11.28 21.86 3.18
C VAL A 36 -12.53 22.23 2.37
N GLU A 37 -13.10 23.42 2.57
CA GLU A 37 -14.24 23.92 1.80
C GLU A 37 -13.90 24.09 0.30
N LYS A 38 -12.68 24.58 -0.01
CA LYS A 38 -12.20 24.68 -1.38
C LYS A 38 -12.07 23.31 -2.05
N ILE A 39 -11.50 22.31 -1.36
CA ILE A 39 -11.44 20.94 -1.87
C ILE A 39 -12.84 20.42 -2.15
N SER A 40 -13.77 20.56 -1.19
CA SER A 40 -15.15 20.12 -1.35
C SER A 40 -15.85 20.79 -2.54
N LYS A 41 -15.59 22.07 -2.77
CA LYS A 41 -16.12 22.82 -3.93
C LYS A 41 -15.52 22.33 -5.24
N GLU A 42 -14.19 22.16 -5.31
CA GLU A 42 -13.52 21.65 -6.52
C GLU A 42 -14.01 20.23 -6.89
N LYS A 43 -14.28 19.40 -5.86
CA LYS A 43 -14.81 18.06 -6.02
C LYS A 43 -16.31 18.01 -6.29
N ASN A 44 -17.05 19.13 -6.16
CA ASN A 44 -18.52 19.17 -6.20
C ASN A 44 -19.15 18.14 -5.27
N ASP A 45 -18.69 18.11 -4.02
CA ASP A 45 -19.14 17.15 -3.01
C ASP A 45 -20.63 17.33 -2.69
N PRO A 46 -21.37 16.24 -2.43
CA PRO A 46 -22.69 16.34 -1.82
C PRO A 46 -22.57 16.91 -0.40
N VAL A 47 -23.64 17.58 0.09
CA VAL A 47 -23.67 18.26 1.39
C VAL A 47 -23.19 17.37 2.55
N TRP A 48 -23.57 16.09 2.55
CA TRP A 48 -23.15 15.18 3.62
C TRP A 48 -21.63 14.95 3.64
N MET A 49 -20.97 14.93 2.45
CA MET A 49 -19.53 14.77 2.33
C MET A 49 -18.79 16.03 2.77
N GLN A 50 -19.28 17.21 2.40
CA GLN A 50 -18.72 18.48 2.89
C GLN A 50 -18.76 18.54 4.42
N ASN A 51 -19.90 18.21 5.03
CA ASN A 51 -20.04 18.16 6.49
C ASN A 51 -19.09 17.12 7.11
N PHE A 52 -18.95 15.96 6.49
CA PHE A 52 -18.03 14.91 6.94
C PHE A 52 -16.58 15.39 6.92
N ARG A 53 -16.14 16.09 5.88
CA ARG A 53 -14.80 16.67 5.79
C ARG A 53 -14.53 17.67 6.91
N LEU A 54 -15.45 18.59 7.14
CA LEU A 54 -15.31 19.61 8.21
C LEU A 54 -15.30 18.99 9.61
N GLN A 55 -16.13 17.97 9.86
CA GLN A 55 -16.08 17.20 11.11
C GLN A 55 -14.75 16.48 11.28
N SER A 56 -14.23 15.89 10.20
CA SER A 56 -12.91 15.22 10.22
C SER A 56 -11.78 16.21 10.50
N LEU A 57 -11.85 17.43 9.99
CA LEU A 57 -10.89 18.48 10.31
C LEU A 57 -10.96 18.88 11.80
N GLN A 58 -12.16 18.99 12.37
CA GLN A 58 -12.31 19.25 13.78
C GLN A 58 -11.64 18.15 14.62
N ILE A 59 -11.91 16.89 14.31
CA ILE A 59 -11.28 15.73 14.96
C ILE A 59 -9.76 15.77 14.80
N TYR A 60 -9.25 16.11 13.60
CA TYR A 60 -7.81 16.26 13.35
C TYR A 60 -7.17 17.28 14.31
N ASN A 61 -7.81 18.41 14.54
CA ASN A 61 -7.30 19.46 15.43
C ASN A 61 -7.27 19.03 16.91
N GLU A 62 -8.19 18.15 17.32
CA GLU A 62 -8.27 17.64 18.69
C GLU A 62 -7.27 16.49 18.94
N LEU A 63 -6.96 15.68 17.93
CA LEU A 63 -6.10 14.52 18.08
C LEU A 63 -4.62 14.89 18.09
N LYS A 64 -3.85 14.20 18.93
CA LYS A 64 -2.39 14.27 18.93
C LYS A 64 -1.79 13.37 17.85
N VAL A 65 -0.59 13.72 17.41
CA VAL A 65 0.22 12.82 16.56
C VAL A 65 0.46 11.53 17.33
N PRO A 66 0.25 10.36 16.69
CA PRO A 66 0.56 9.08 17.32
C PRO A 66 2.04 8.98 17.72
N ASN A 67 2.31 8.31 18.83
CA ASN A 67 3.66 8.16 19.40
C ASN A 67 4.18 6.72 19.34
N TRP A 68 3.47 5.82 18.66
CA TRP A 68 3.90 4.41 18.57
C TRP A 68 4.93 4.13 17.48
N GLY A 69 5.00 4.97 16.45
CA GLY A 69 5.89 4.82 15.30
C GLY A 69 7.14 5.70 15.37
N PRO A 70 7.94 5.73 14.32
CA PRO A 70 9.08 6.62 14.16
C PRO A 70 8.72 8.10 14.30
N PRO A 71 9.66 8.97 14.71
CA PRO A 71 9.44 10.42 14.68
C PRO A 71 9.12 10.93 13.27
N ILE A 72 8.18 11.87 13.18
CA ILE A 72 7.79 12.55 11.94
C ILE A 72 8.01 14.07 12.02
N ASP A 73 8.96 14.49 12.82
CA ASP A 73 9.23 15.91 13.11
C ASP A 73 9.60 16.74 11.88
N GLY A 74 10.09 16.07 10.81
CA GLY A 74 10.36 16.70 9.52
C GLY A 74 9.11 16.96 8.65
N LEU A 75 7.93 16.46 9.04
CA LEU A 75 6.68 16.69 8.34
C LEU A 75 5.96 17.90 8.94
N ASN A 76 5.92 18.99 8.18
CA ASN A 76 5.13 20.18 8.55
C ASN A 76 3.96 20.35 7.57
N MET A 77 2.74 20.22 8.06
CA MET A 77 1.53 20.35 7.25
C MET A 77 1.35 21.74 6.63
N ASP A 78 1.94 22.78 7.22
CA ASP A 78 1.91 24.15 6.65
C ASP A 78 2.64 24.25 5.30
N ASN A 79 3.52 23.27 5.01
CA ASN A 79 4.30 23.20 3.78
C ASN A 79 3.71 22.19 2.78
N ILE A 80 2.65 21.49 3.12
CA ILE A 80 2.03 20.46 2.27
C ILE A 80 0.80 21.03 1.56
N ALA A 81 0.81 21.00 0.23
CA ALA A 81 -0.39 21.23 -0.57
C ALA A 81 -1.25 19.95 -0.53
N THR A 82 -2.45 20.06 0.05
CA THR A 82 -3.32 18.89 0.28
C THR A 82 -4.16 18.50 -0.94
N TYR A 83 -4.13 19.29 -2.01
CA TYR A 83 -4.80 19.00 -3.26
C TYR A 83 -4.07 19.64 -4.44
N VAL A 84 -3.76 18.83 -5.45
CA VAL A 84 -3.12 19.26 -6.69
C VAL A 84 -3.84 18.57 -7.85
N ARG A 85 -4.46 19.35 -8.73
CA ARG A 85 -5.13 18.85 -9.94
C ARG A 85 -4.23 19.04 -11.15
N PRO A 86 -3.82 17.95 -11.84
CA PRO A 86 -3.06 18.05 -13.07
C PRO A 86 -3.89 18.68 -14.19
N ASN A 87 -3.24 19.22 -15.20
CA ASN A 87 -3.90 19.82 -16.33
C ASN A 87 -4.39 18.77 -17.34
N THR A 88 -5.22 17.89 -16.87
CA THR A 88 -5.84 16.83 -17.67
C THR A 88 -7.20 16.42 -17.10
N ARG A 89 -7.94 15.62 -17.86
CA ARG A 89 -9.19 15.00 -17.41
C ARG A 89 -9.06 13.49 -17.51
N MET A 90 -9.81 12.78 -16.69
CA MET A 90 -9.91 11.33 -16.77
C MET A 90 -10.41 10.90 -18.15
N THR A 91 -9.75 9.90 -18.72
CA THR A 91 -10.11 9.28 -20.00
C THR A 91 -10.06 7.76 -19.90
N ALA A 92 -10.87 7.08 -20.73
CA ALA A 92 -10.82 5.63 -20.90
C ALA A 92 -9.89 5.19 -22.06
N LYS A 93 -9.33 6.17 -22.81
CA LYS A 93 -8.44 5.90 -23.93
C LYS A 93 -7.02 6.35 -23.62
N TRP A 94 -6.10 5.40 -23.58
CA TRP A 94 -4.69 5.69 -23.31
C TRP A 94 -4.09 6.74 -24.26
N SER A 95 -4.53 6.76 -25.53
CA SER A 95 -4.07 7.74 -26.53
C SER A 95 -4.44 9.19 -26.21
N GLU A 96 -5.42 9.42 -25.34
CA GLU A 96 -5.91 10.75 -24.95
C GLU A 96 -5.23 11.28 -23.67
N VAL A 97 -4.45 10.45 -22.97
CA VAL A 97 -3.63 10.85 -21.80
C VAL A 97 -2.53 11.80 -22.30
N PRO A 98 -2.24 12.92 -21.60
CA PRO A 98 -1.13 13.82 -21.95
C PRO A 98 0.20 13.09 -22.07
N GLU A 99 1.05 13.51 -23.02
CA GLU A 99 2.25 12.78 -23.42
C GLU A 99 3.27 12.65 -22.29
N ASP A 100 3.45 13.67 -21.47
CA ASP A 100 4.32 13.68 -20.28
C ASP A 100 3.87 12.61 -19.26
N ILE A 101 2.60 12.65 -18.86
CA ILE A 101 1.99 11.66 -17.95
C ILE A 101 2.06 10.27 -18.55
N LYS A 102 1.74 10.14 -19.85
CA LYS A 102 1.77 8.86 -20.58
C LYS A 102 3.18 8.25 -20.57
N ASN A 103 4.21 9.05 -20.89
CA ASN A 103 5.60 8.63 -20.87
C ASN A 103 6.03 8.14 -19.47
N THR A 104 5.61 8.82 -18.41
CA THR A 104 5.88 8.40 -17.04
C THR A 104 5.29 7.03 -16.74
N PHE A 105 4.01 6.80 -17.04
CA PHE A 105 3.36 5.50 -16.81
C PHE A 105 3.89 4.40 -17.77
N GLU A 106 4.25 4.73 -19.01
CA GLU A 106 4.85 3.77 -19.94
C GLU A 106 6.22 3.27 -19.47
N ARG A 107 7.06 4.18 -18.96
CA ARG A 107 8.35 3.82 -18.37
C ARG A 107 8.20 2.98 -17.07
N LEU A 108 7.11 3.17 -16.34
CA LEU A 108 6.74 2.34 -15.19
C LEU A 108 6.07 1.00 -15.60
N GLY A 109 5.91 0.75 -16.90
CA GLY A 109 5.39 -0.52 -17.43
C GLY A 109 3.87 -0.71 -17.36
N ILE A 110 3.11 0.30 -16.90
CA ILE A 110 1.66 0.19 -16.66
C ILE A 110 0.86 -0.24 -17.91
N PRO A 111 1.02 0.37 -19.11
CA PRO A 111 0.23 -0.01 -20.27
C PRO A 111 0.56 -1.40 -20.82
N GLN A 112 1.76 -1.88 -20.57
CA GLN A 112 2.17 -3.24 -20.99
C GLN A 112 1.49 -4.30 -20.12
N ALA A 113 1.41 -4.05 -18.80
CA ALA A 113 0.71 -4.89 -17.86
C ALA A 113 -0.80 -4.94 -18.17
N GLU A 114 -1.42 -3.79 -18.47
CA GLU A 114 -2.84 -3.71 -18.85
C GLU A 114 -3.18 -4.61 -20.04
N ARG A 115 -2.38 -4.54 -21.12
CA ARG A 115 -2.66 -5.32 -22.33
C ARG A 115 -2.54 -6.82 -22.16
N LYS A 116 -1.70 -7.28 -21.22
CA LYS A 116 -1.32 -8.70 -21.10
C LYS A 116 -1.93 -9.41 -19.91
N SER A 117 -2.00 -8.73 -18.75
CA SER A 117 -2.14 -9.41 -17.45
C SER A 117 -3.23 -8.84 -16.55
N LEU A 118 -3.96 -7.76 -16.95
CA LEU A 118 -4.91 -7.08 -16.08
C LEU A 118 -6.32 -7.04 -16.63
N ALA A 119 -7.32 -7.15 -15.76
CA ALA A 119 -8.74 -7.06 -16.10
C ALA A 119 -9.25 -5.59 -16.13
N GLY A 120 -8.51 -4.70 -15.51
CA GLY A 120 -8.79 -3.27 -15.49
C GLY A 120 -7.68 -2.48 -14.81
N VAL A 121 -7.49 -1.23 -15.22
CA VAL A 121 -6.45 -0.34 -14.72
C VAL A 121 -7.01 1.04 -14.41
N GLY A 122 -6.65 1.56 -13.24
CA GLY A 122 -6.79 2.97 -12.88
C GLY A 122 -5.41 3.59 -12.68
N ALA A 123 -5.15 4.75 -13.28
CA ALA A 123 -3.93 5.50 -13.06
C ALA A 123 -4.26 6.88 -12.48
N GLN A 124 -3.75 7.12 -11.28
CA GLN A 124 -3.89 8.40 -10.59
C GLN A 124 -2.56 9.17 -10.68
N TYR A 125 -2.66 10.45 -11.00
CA TYR A 125 -1.54 11.37 -11.03
C TYR A 125 -1.86 12.53 -10.09
N ASP A 126 -1.02 12.74 -9.09
CA ASP A 126 -1.26 13.64 -7.96
C ASP A 126 -2.59 13.36 -7.24
N SER A 127 -3.55 14.29 -7.28
CA SER A 127 -4.83 14.15 -6.58
C SER A 127 -5.97 13.60 -7.44
N GLU A 128 -5.75 13.31 -8.74
CA GLU A 128 -6.81 12.94 -9.68
C GLU A 128 -6.53 11.66 -10.44
N LEU A 129 -7.59 10.89 -10.70
CA LEU A 129 -7.53 9.80 -11.66
C LEU A 129 -7.44 10.39 -13.08
N VAL A 130 -6.44 9.99 -13.85
CA VAL A 130 -6.18 10.50 -15.22
C VAL A 130 -6.51 9.48 -16.30
N TYR A 131 -6.47 8.22 -15.96
CA TYR A 131 -6.81 7.11 -16.83
C TYR A 131 -7.57 6.02 -16.08
N HIS A 132 -8.60 5.45 -16.72
CA HIS A 132 -9.34 4.34 -16.17
C HIS A 132 -9.94 3.49 -17.29
N ASN A 133 -9.73 2.19 -17.21
CA ASN A 133 -10.32 1.23 -18.13
C ASN A 133 -10.61 -0.10 -17.45
N VAL A 134 -11.70 -0.75 -17.84
CA VAL A 134 -12.08 -2.11 -17.41
C VAL A 134 -12.43 -2.92 -18.66
N ARG A 135 -12.00 -4.16 -18.73
CA ARG A 135 -12.37 -5.06 -19.84
C ARG A 135 -13.87 -5.29 -19.89
N GLU A 136 -14.45 -5.25 -21.07
CA GLU A 136 -15.90 -5.42 -21.29
C GLU A 136 -16.43 -6.73 -20.71
N GLU A 137 -15.66 -7.82 -20.82
CA GLU A 137 -16.01 -9.14 -20.27
C GLU A 137 -16.13 -9.17 -18.75
N VAL A 138 -15.37 -8.32 -18.04
CA VAL A 138 -15.43 -8.17 -16.57
C VAL A 138 -16.60 -7.27 -16.19
N ALA A 139 -16.78 -6.16 -16.89
CA ALA A 139 -17.92 -5.28 -16.69
C ALA A 139 -19.26 -5.99 -16.98
N ALA A 140 -19.32 -6.86 -18.00
CA ALA A 140 -20.51 -7.64 -18.33
C ALA A 140 -20.92 -8.63 -17.23
N GLN A 141 -20.01 -9.01 -16.32
CA GLN A 141 -20.34 -9.82 -15.13
C GLN A 141 -20.90 -8.97 -13.98
N GLY A 142 -21.09 -7.66 -14.18
CA GLY A 142 -21.58 -6.73 -13.18
C GLY A 142 -20.51 -6.22 -12.22
N VAL A 143 -19.22 -6.50 -12.49
CA VAL A 143 -18.10 -5.94 -11.72
C VAL A 143 -18.02 -4.44 -11.98
N VAL A 144 -18.01 -3.69 -10.90
CA VAL A 144 -17.83 -2.23 -10.93
C VAL A 144 -16.41 -1.91 -10.51
N TYR A 145 -15.72 -1.17 -11.34
CA TYR A 145 -14.46 -0.52 -10.99
C TYR A 145 -14.51 0.90 -11.54
N THR A 146 -14.42 1.90 -10.69
CA THR A 146 -14.46 3.33 -11.06
C THR A 146 -13.68 4.16 -10.03
N ASP A 147 -13.53 5.44 -10.27
CA ASP A 147 -12.99 6.37 -9.27
C ASP A 147 -14.00 6.64 -8.14
N MET A 148 -13.47 7.02 -6.97
CA MET A 148 -14.30 7.26 -5.78
C MET A 148 -15.26 8.44 -5.95
N GLU A 149 -14.86 9.51 -6.65
CA GLU A 149 -15.72 10.68 -6.85
C GLU A 149 -16.90 10.38 -7.76
N SER A 150 -16.68 9.58 -8.81
CA SER A 150 -17.77 9.12 -9.69
C SER A 150 -18.72 8.18 -8.95
N ALA A 151 -18.19 7.25 -8.13
CA ALA A 151 -19.00 6.39 -7.31
C ALA A 151 -19.84 7.17 -6.27
N LEU A 152 -19.24 8.20 -5.66
CA LEU A 152 -19.89 9.05 -4.65
C LEU A 152 -21.12 9.81 -5.19
N LYS A 153 -21.10 10.16 -6.46
CA LYS A 153 -22.12 11.02 -7.12
C LYS A 153 -23.06 10.26 -8.06
N GLY A 154 -22.68 9.05 -8.44
CA GLY A 154 -23.37 8.23 -9.43
C GLY A 154 -24.34 7.23 -8.84
N GLU A 155 -24.53 6.16 -9.55
CA GLU A 155 -25.42 5.03 -9.21
C GLU A 155 -25.06 4.37 -7.87
N TYR A 156 -23.77 4.42 -7.48
CA TYR A 156 -23.25 3.78 -6.27
C TYR A 156 -23.20 4.69 -5.04
N ALA A 157 -23.78 5.91 -5.12
CA ALA A 157 -23.71 6.91 -4.07
C ALA A 157 -24.20 6.40 -2.69
N ASP A 158 -25.30 5.64 -2.65
CA ASP A 158 -25.83 5.07 -1.42
C ASP A 158 -24.91 3.98 -0.86
N MET A 159 -24.29 3.17 -1.73
CA MET A 159 -23.32 2.17 -1.33
C MET A 159 -22.06 2.84 -0.76
N VAL A 160 -21.53 3.85 -1.43
CA VAL A 160 -20.41 4.65 -0.89
C VAL A 160 -20.76 5.23 0.45
N LYS A 161 -21.90 5.90 0.60
CA LYS A 161 -22.36 6.48 1.88
C LYS A 161 -22.48 5.46 3.00
N LYS A 162 -22.86 4.22 2.68
CA LYS A 162 -22.98 3.10 3.62
C LYS A 162 -21.63 2.61 4.13
N TYR A 163 -20.59 2.60 3.29
CA TYR A 163 -19.32 1.96 3.60
C TYR A 163 -18.14 2.91 3.82
N PHE A 164 -18.17 4.11 3.25
CA PHE A 164 -17.08 5.09 3.32
C PHE A 164 -16.73 5.49 4.76
N MET A 165 -15.46 5.35 5.12
CA MET A 165 -14.90 5.64 6.45
C MET A 165 -15.68 4.97 7.61
N LYS A 166 -16.14 3.72 7.39
CA LYS A 166 -16.81 2.91 8.42
C LYS A 166 -15.86 1.95 9.13
N LEU A 167 -14.86 1.46 8.45
CA LEU A 167 -13.79 0.66 9.04
C LEU A 167 -12.67 1.54 9.59
N VAL A 168 -12.25 2.53 8.82
CA VAL A 168 -11.25 3.52 9.23
C VAL A 168 -11.99 4.81 9.61
N ARG A 169 -12.26 5.00 10.88
CA ARG A 169 -13.01 6.17 11.35
C ARG A 169 -12.09 7.38 11.56
N PRO A 170 -12.55 8.61 11.34
CA PRO A 170 -11.73 9.81 11.58
C PRO A 170 -11.15 9.91 12.99
N ASN A 171 -11.85 9.40 14.01
CA ASN A 171 -11.39 9.40 15.39
C ASN A 171 -10.43 8.27 15.79
N ASP A 172 -10.04 7.41 14.87
CA ASP A 172 -9.08 6.33 15.14
C ASP A 172 -7.67 6.87 15.44
N HIS A 173 -7.23 7.84 14.66
CA HIS A 173 -5.98 8.58 14.87
C HIS A 173 -5.89 9.80 13.93
N LYS A 174 -4.93 10.69 14.22
CA LYS A 174 -4.77 11.98 13.53
C LYS A 174 -4.70 11.87 12.00
N PHE A 175 -4.04 10.84 11.45
CA PHE A 175 -3.91 10.68 9.99
C PHE A 175 -5.20 10.16 9.34
N ALA A 176 -6.03 9.38 10.06
CA ALA A 176 -7.36 9.02 9.59
C ALA A 176 -8.28 10.25 9.55
N ALA A 177 -8.19 11.14 10.54
CA ALA A 177 -8.90 12.41 10.54
C ALA A 177 -8.43 13.33 9.40
N LEU A 178 -7.11 13.45 9.19
CA LEU A 178 -6.52 14.17 8.05
C LEU A 178 -7.08 13.66 6.73
N HIS A 179 -7.03 12.35 6.53
CA HIS A 179 -7.57 11.72 5.32
C HIS A 179 -9.05 12.08 5.14
N GLY A 180 -9.88 11.92 6.15
CA GLY A 180 -11.31 12.27 6.08
C GLY A 180 -11.58 13.73 5.69
N ALA A 181 -10.70 14.66 6.08
CA ALA A 181 -10.83 16.08 5.76
C ALA A 181 -10.45 16.41 4.30
N VAL A 182 -9.39 15.75 3.75
CA VAL A 182 -8.78 16.19 2.48
C VAL A 182 -8.69 15.12 1.41
N TRP A 183 -9.32 13.96 1.58
CA TRP A 183 -9.24 12.87 0.62
C TRP A 183 -9.62 13.30 -0.80
N SER A 184 -8.92 12.73 -1.79
CA SER A 184 -9.17 12.94 -3.22
C SER A 184 -8.60 11.79 -4.02
N GLY A 185 -9.31 11.41 -5.09
CA GLY A 185 -8.95 10.26 -5.91
C GLY A 185 -9.17 8.93 -5.20
N GLY A 186 -8.57 7.90 -5.75
CA GLY A 186 -8.71 6.53 -5.28
C GLY A 186 -9.74 5.73 -6.07
N SER A 187 -10.03 4.52 -5.59
CA SER A 187 -10.76 3.51 -6.34
C SER A 187 -11.98 3.00 -5.61
N PHE A 188 -13.08 2.85 -6.32
CA PHE A 188 -14.26 2.11 -5.89
C PHE A 188 -14.38 0.81 -6.68
N VAL A 189 -14.45 -0.31 -5.98
CA VAL A 189 -14.63 -1.63 -6.58
C VAL A 189 -15.78 -2.36 -5.91
N TYR A 190 -16.69 -2.90 -6.70
CA TYR A 190 -17.73 -3.83 -6.25
C TYR A 190 -17.74 -5.07 -7.12
N VAL A 191 -17.61 -6.23 -6.49
CA VAL A 191 -17.71 -7.54 -7.16
C VAL A 191 -19.01 -8.21 -6.71
N PRO A 192 -19.96 -8.49 -7.61
CA PRO A 192 -21.26 -9.07 -7.28
C PRO A 192 -21.14 -10.50 -6.71
N PRO A 193 -22.20 -11.02 -6.06
CA PRO A 193 -22.20 -12.36 -5.48
C PRO A 193 -21.83 -13.44 -6.50
N GLY A 194 -20.95 -14.36 -6.11
CA GLY A 194 -20.55 -15.53 -6.90
C GLY A 194 -19.65 -15.22 -8.12
N VAL A 195 -19.27 -13.98 -8.35
CA VAL A 195 -18.41 -13.59 -9.47
C VAL A 195 -16.94 -13.79 -9.11
N SER A 196 -16.20 -14.51 -9.94
CA SER A 196 -14.75 -14.68 -9.83
C SER A 196 -14.04 -13.85 -10.90
N VAL A 197 -13.25 -12.87 -10.46
CA VAL A 197 -12.41 -12.05 -11.34
C VAL A 197 -11.04 -12.72 -11.44
N GLU A 198 -10.86 -13.55 -12.47
CA GLU A 198 -9.65 -14.40 -12.62
C GLU A 198 -8.38 -13.60 -12.84
N ILE A 199 -8.48 -12.45 -13.51
CA ILE A 199 -7.36 -11.57 -13.83
C ILE A 199 -7.41 -10.35 -12.89
N PRO A 200 -6.26 -9.91 -12.31
CA PRO A 200 -6.27 -8.82 -11.34
C PRO A 200 -6.80 -7.49 -11.90
N LEU A 201 -7.43 -6.69 -11.02
CA LEU A 201 -7.63 -5.27 -11.23
C LEU A 201 -6.45 -4.50 -10.61
N GLN A 202 -6.11 -3.34 -11.17
CA GLN A 202 -4.98 -2.53 -10.70
C GLN A 202 -5.35 -1.06 -10.53
N SER A 203 -4.85 -0.44 -9.45
CA SER A 203 -4.65 1.01 -9.34
C SER A 203 -3.18 1.33 -9.25
N TYR A 204 -2.74 2.39 -9.94
CA TYR A 204 -1.40 2.93 -9.79
C TYR A 204 -1.45 4.41 -9.41
N PHE A 205 -0.75 4.75 -8.32
CA PHE A 205 -0.70 6.10 -7.77
C PHE A 205 0.69 6.73 -8.00
N ARG A 206 0.73 7.83 -8.72
CA ARG A 206 1.93 8.64 -8.93
C ARG A 206 1.76 10.00 -8.28
N LEU A 207 2.61 10.36 -7.33
CA LEU A 207 2.69 11.70 -6.77
C LEU A 207 3.88 12.43 -7.41
N ASN A 208 3.61 13.32 -8.37
CA ASN A 208 4.64 14.07 -9.07
C ASN A 208 4.86 15.49 -8.50
N ALA A 209 3.85 16.10 -7.89
CA ALA A 209 3.93 17.46 -7.36
C ALA A 209 4.86 17.57 -6.13
N PRO A 210 5.90 18.43 -6.14
CA PRO A 210 6.76 18.63 -4.99
C PRO A 210 6.01 19.34 -3.84
N GLY A 211 6.28 18.96 -2.59
CA GLY A 211 5.62 19.55 -1.41
C GLY A 211 4.11 19.32 -1.38
N ALA A 212 3.64 18.24 -1.98
CA ALA A 212 2.23 17.88 -2.01
C ALA A 212 1.95 16.62 -1.18
N GLY A 213 0.66 16.47 -0.83
CA GLY A 213 0.12 15.25 -0.24
C GLY A 213 -0.80 14.52 -1.21
N GLN A 214 -0.81 13.19 -1.15
CA GLN A 214 -1.74 12.32 -1.84
C GLN A 214 -2.60 11.56 -0.82
N PHE A 215 -3.91 11.64 -0.97
CA PHE A 215 -4.90 11.16 0.00
C PHE A 215 -5.97 10.30 -0.67
N ALA A 216 -5.51 9.34 -1.47
CA ALA A 216 -6.40 8.44 -2.21
C ALA A 216 -7.23 7.57 -1.27
N HIS A 217 -8.53 7.40 -1.57
CA HIS A 217 -9.43 6.51 -0.86
C HIS A 217 -9.79 5.29 -1.71
N THR A 218 -9.40 4.11 -1.27
CA THR A 218 -9.76 2.85 -1.93
C THR A 218 -10.85 2.14 -1.12
N LEU A 219 -12.00 1.90 -1.73
CA LEU A 219 -13.11 1.17 -1.16
C LEU A 219 -13.44 -0.05 -2.03
N ILE A 220 -13.25 -1.24 -1.47
CA ILE A 220 -13.52 -2.51 -2.18
C ILE A 220 -14.54 -3.34 -1.41
N ILE A 221 -15.56 -3.80 -2.11
CA ILE A 221 -16.58 -4.70 -1.59
C ILE A 221 -16.61 -5.94 -2.48
N VAL A 222 -16.23 -7.09 -1.91
CA VAL A 222 -16.29 -8.40 -2.56
C VAL A 222 -17.44 -9.15 -1.95
N ASP A 223 -18.53 -9.33 -2.71
CA ASP A 223 -19.80 -9.84 -2.19
C ASP A 223 -19.78 -11.37 -2.01
N GLU A 224 -20.85 -11.96 -1.52
CA GLU A 224 -20.91 -13.37 -1.09
C GLU A 224 -20.42 -14.33 -2.17
N GLY A 225 -19.41 -15.16 -1.82
CA GLY A 225 -18.86 -16.18 -2.70
C GLY A 225 -18.05 -15.63 -3.88
N ALA A 226 -17.78 -14.34 -3.94
CA ALA A 226 -16.99 -13.71 -5.00
C ALA A 226 -15.47 -13.78 -4.72
N ASP A 227 -14.66 -13.67 -5.78
CA ASP A 227 -13.19 -13.69 -5.71
C ASP A 227 -12.60 -12.50 -6.48
N LEU A 228 -11.65 -11.81 -5.86
CA LEU A 228 -10.93 -10.69 -6.47
C LEU A 228 -9.47 -10.67 -6.05
N HIS A 229 -8.57 -10.45 -7.02
CA HIS A 229 -7.23 -9.96 -6.77
C HIS A 229 -7.13 -8.49 -7.20
N PHE A 230 -6.81 -7.61 -6.27
CA PHE A 230 -6.58 -6.19 -6.52
C PHE A 230 -5.13 -5.83 -6.23
N ILE A 231 -4.53 -5.04 -7.13
CA ILE A 231 -3.13 -4.63 -7.03
C ILE A 231 -3.05 -3.12 -6.94
N GLU A 232 -2.27 -2.63 -5.98
CA GLU A 232 -1.98 -1.22 -5.80
C GLU A 232 -0.49 -0.97 -5.97
N GLY A 233 -0.13 -0.16 -6.94
CA GLY A 233 1.23 0.35 -7.14
C GLY A 233 1.32 1.81 -6.75
N CYS A 234 2.42 2.19 -6.06
CA CYS A 234 2.62 3.57 -5.64
C CYS A 234 4.05 4.02 -5.91
N SER A 235 4.22 5.25 -6.44
CA SER A 235 5.56 5.82 -6.64
C SER A 235 5.58 7.35 -6.59
N ALA A 236 6.76 7.90 -6.32
CA ALA A 236 7.04 9.33 -6.43
C ALA A 236 8.51 9.55 -6.84
N PRO A 237 8.81 10.60 -7.63
CA PRO A 237 10.19 10.99 -7.90
C PRO A 237 10.83 11.63 -6.66
N LYS A 238 12.16 11.70 -6.66
CA LYS A 238 12.93 12.29 -5.57
C LYS A 238 12.89 13.82 -5.64
N TYR A 239 12.41 14.45 -4.57
CA TYR A 239 12.50 15.89 -4.34
C TYR A 239 13.35 16.22 -3.12
N ASN A 240 13.79 17.49 -2.99
CA ASN A 240 14.51 18.00 -1.82
C ASN A 240 13.58 18.58 -0.74
N ILE A 241 12.30 18.21 -0.78
CA ILE A 241 11.24 18.73 0.10
C ILE A 241 10.34 17.55 0.48
N ALA A 242 9.77 17.62 1.66
CA ALA A 242 8.89 16.56 2.14
C ALA A 242 7.62 16.45 1.30
N ASN A 243 7.24 15.21 1.00
CA ASN A 243 5.95 14.84 0.43
C ASN A 243 5.23 13.90 1.41
N LEU A 244 3.91 13.86 1.34
CA LEU A 244 3.07 13.04 2.22
C LEU A 244 2.18 12.10 1.40
N HIS A 245 2.14 10.83 1.78
CA HIS A 245 1.07 9.93 1.38
C HIS A 245 0.31 9.47 2.63
N ALA A 246 -0.97 9.82 2.71
CA ALA A 246 -1.86 9.39 3.79
C ALA A 246 -3.19 8.89 3.20
N GLY A 247 -3.09 7.81 2.43
CA GLY A 247 -4.23 7.12 1.84
C GLY A 247 -5.04 6.33 2.86
N CYS A 248 -6.23 5.93 2.46
CA CYS A 248 -7.11 5.07 3.24
C CYS A 248 -7.65 3.93 2.36
N VAL A 249 -7.59 2.71 2.88
CA VAL A 249 -8.11 1.52 2.20
C VAL A 249 -9.09 0.81 3.11
N GLU A 250 -10.32 0.62 2.63
CA GLU A 250 -11.38 -0.09 3.33
C GLU A 250 -11.87 -1.26 2.48
N LEU A 251 -11.74 -2.47 3.02
CA LEU A 251 -12.03 -3.72 2.33
C LEU A 251 -13.12 -4.49 3.05
N PHE A 252 -14.19 -4.83 2.34
CA PHE A 252 -15.31 -5.62 2.86
C PHE A 252 -15.36 -6.95 2.13
N VAL A 253 -14.98 -8.02 2.83
CA VAL A 253 -14.99 -9.39 2.32
C VAL A 253 -16.21 -10.09 2.90
N LYS A 254 -17.21 -10.32 2.07
CA LYS A 254 -18.49 -10.91 2.46
C LYS A 254 -18.35 -12.43 2.67
N LYS A 255 -19.46 -13.06 3.05
CA LYS A 255 -19.51 -14.48 3.36
C LYS A 255 -18.95 -15.34 2.22
N ASN A 256 -18.02 -16.25 2.56
CA ASN A 256 -17.32 -17.14 1.62
C ASN A 256 -16.59 -16.42 0.45
N ALA A 257 -16.44 -15.11 0.50
CA ALA A 257 -15.69 -14.36 -0.50
C ALA A 257 -14.19 -14.42 -0.24
N ARG A 258 -13.39 -14.15 -1.28
CA ARG A 258 -11.95 -14.04 -1.18
C ARG A 258 -11.49 -12.72 -1.79
N LEU A 259 -10.64 -12.02 -1.08
CA LEU A 259 -9.94 -10.83 -1.57
C LEU A 259 -8.44 -10.96 -1.32
N ARG A 260 -7.66 -10.92 -2.40
CA ARG A 260 -6.21 -10.69 -2.33
C ARG A 260 -5.94 -9.23 -2.66
N TYR A 261 -5.25 -8.52 -1.76
CA TYR A 261 -4.84 -7.14 -1.95
C TYR A 261 -3.32 -7.05 -1.92
N SER A 262 -2.73 -6.80 -3.08
CA SER A 262 -1.27 -6.69 -3.23
C SER A 262 -0.85 -5.24 -3.37
N THR A 263 0.16 -4.81 -2.62
CA THR A 263 0.71 -3.44 -2.71
C THR A 263 2.20 -3.48 -2.96
N ILE A 264 2.66 -2.72 -3.95
CA ILE A 264 4.08 -2.40 -4.15
C ILE A 264 4.27 -0.90 -4.02
N GLU A 265 4.99 -0.49 -3.01
CA GLU A 265 5.26 0.90 -2.69
C GLU A 265 6.72 1.23 -2.98
N ASN A 266 6.95 2.09 -3.96
CA ASN A 266 8.26 2.57 -4.38
C ASN A 266 8.34 4.11 -4.26
N TRP A 267 8.27 4.57 -3.03
CA TRP A 267 8.32 6.00 -2.72
C TRP A 267 9.76 6.53 -2.71
N SER A 268 9.92 7.79 -3.01
CA SER A 268 11.21 8.47 -2.84
C SER A 268 11.57 8.68 -1.36
N LYS A 269 12.88 8.82 -1.07
CA LYS A 269 13.40 8.93 0.31
C LYS A 269 13.07 10.26 1.04
N ASN A 270 12.24 11.11 0.48
CA ASN A 270 11.68 12.31 1.12
C ASN A 270 10.19 12.16 1.47
N MET A 271 9.61 11.00 1.19
CA MET A 271 8.20 10.72 1.42
C MET A 271 7.92 10.29 2.87
N TYR A 272 6.89 10.87 3.46
CA TYR A 272 6.22 10.33 4.64
C TYR A 272 5.02 9.51 4.20
N ASN A 273 5.05 8.21 4.43
CA ASN A 273 4.01 7.27 4.02
C ASN A 273 3.23 6.78 5.24
N LEU A 274 2.10 7.43 5.51
CA LEU A 274 1.29 7.28 6.71
C LEU A 274 -0.09 6.70 6.36
N ASN A 275 -0.10 5.56 5.70
CA ASN A 275 -1.27 4.95 5.10
C ASN A 275 -2.08 4.12 6.10
N THR A 276 -3.39 4.08 5.97
CA THR A 276 -4.28 3.30 6.83
C THR A 276 -5.10 2.31 6.01
N LYS A 277 -4.90 1.00 6.26
CA LYS A 277 -5.59 -0.08 5.53
C LYS A 277 -6.35 -0.96 6.51
N ARG A 278 -7.63 -1.25 6.22
CA ARG A 278 -8.45 -2.10 7.08
C ARG A 278 -9.41 -2.99 6.30
N ALA A 279 -9.53 -4.26 6.71
CA ALA A 279 -10.46 -5.22 6.14
C ALA A 279 -11.42 -5.74 7.21
N LEU A 280 -12.68 -5.98 6.81
CA LEU A 280 -13.67 -6.72 7.57
C LEU A 280 -14.03 -8.00 6.81
N VAL A 281 -13.93 -9.14 7.49
CA VAL A 281 -14.16 -10.46 6.89
C VAL A 281 -15.33 -11.14 7.58
N GLU A 282 -16.33 -11.52 6.79
CA GLU A 282 -17.53 -12.24 7.22
C GLU A 282 -17.31 -13.77 7.19
N ASP A 283 -18.36 -14.56 7.49
CA ASP A 283 -18.27 -16.02 7.65
C ASP A 283 -17.61 -16.72 6.47
N GLY A 284 -16.60 -17.55 6.75
CA GLY A 284 -15.86 -18.32 5.75
C GLY A 284 -15.06 -17.47 4.76
N GLY A 285 -15.11 -16.14 4.87
CA GLY A 285 -14.36 -15.23 3.98
C GLY A 285 -12.85 -15.30 4.20
N THR A 286 -12.09 -14.93 3.19
CA THR A 286 -10.62 -14.95 3.21
C THR A 286 -10.05 -13.61 2.74
N MET A 287 -9.19 -13.00 3.56
CA MET A 287 -8.42 -11.81 3.22
C MET A 287 -6.94 -12.14 3.10
N GLU A 288 -6.35 -11.84 1.96
CA GLU A 288 -4.92 -12.02 1.72
C GLU A 288 -4.26 -10.65 1.44
N TRP A 289 -3.27 -10.30 2.26
CA TRP A 289 -2.44 -9.12 2.06
C TRP A 289 -1.08 -9.54 1.52
N VAL A 290 -0.63 -8.90 0.44
CA VAL A 290 0.76 -9.01 -0.04
C VAL A 290 1.34 -7.60 -0.10
N SER A 291 2.45 -7.35 0.59
CA SER A 291 3.00 -6.00 0.75
C SER A 291 4.50 -5.95 0.48
N GLY A 292 4.91 -5.14 -0.49
CA GLY A 292 6.30 -4.76 -0.71
C GLY A 292 6.50 -3.27 -0.42
N SER A 293 7.33 -2.94 0.58
CA SER A 293 7.61 -1.57 0.99
C SER A 293 9.06 -1.20 0.73
N PHE A 294 9.24 -0.29 -0.23
CA PHE A 294 10.52 0.24 -0.66
C PHE A 294 10.46 1.77 -0.69
N GLY A 295 11.57 2.42 -0.40
CA GLY A 295 11.58 3.87 -0.38
C GLY A 295 11.03 4.46 0.92
N SER A 296 10.48 5.67 0.85
CA SER A 296 10.05 6.53 1.95
C SER A 296 11.19 6.97 2.89
N HIS A 297 11.00 8.11 3.55
CA HIS A 297 11.80 8.50 4.70
C HIS A 297 11.30 7.81 5.97
N VAL A 298 9.98 7.91 6.19
CA VAL A 298 9.27 7.26 7.27
C VAL A 298 8.02 6.58 6.72
N SER A 299 7.76 5.35 7.17
CA SER A 299 6.52 4.64 6.86
C SER A 299 5.80 4.19 8.12
N TYR A 300 4.47 4.35 8.13
CA TYR A 300 3.53 3.72 9.07
C TYR A 300 2.57 2.86 8.26
N LEU A 301 2.81 1.55 8.21
CA LEU A 301 2.06 0.62 7.38
C LEU A 301 1.60 -0.59 8.22
N TYR A 302 0.38 -0.51 8.74
CA TYR A 302 -0.19 -1.54 9.61
C TYR A 302 -1.58 -1.98 9.11
N PRO A 303 -1.67 -2.74 8.01
CA PRO A 303 -2.95 -3.27 7.58
C PRO A 303 -3.59 -4.08 8.71
N MET A 304 -4.88 -3.84 8.93
CA MET A 304 -5.64 -4.49 9.98
C MET A 304 -6.77 -5.32 9.37
N THR A 305 -6.92 -6.56 9.86
CA THR A 305 -8.05 -7.42 9.49
C THR A 305 -8.91 -7.73 10.70
N ILE A 306 -10.22 -7.53 10.56
CA ILE A 306 -11.22 -7.91 11.55
C ILE A 306 -11.89 -9.20 11.05
N LEU A 307 -11.57 -10.33 11.66
CA LEU A 307 -12.17 -11.63 11.41
C LEU A 307 -13.48 -11.71 12.21
N LYS A 308 -14.55 -11.10 11.67
CA LYS A 308 -15.84 -10.96 12.33
C LYS A 308 -16.66 -12.23 12.24
N GLY A 309 -16.63 -12.90 11.10
CA GLY A 309 -17.40 -14.10 10.83
C GLY A 309 -16.72 -15.38 11.30
N ASP A 310 -17.50 -16.43 11.52
CA ASP A 310 -16.96 -17.75 11.86
C ASP A 310 -16.18 -18.34 10.67
N ARG A 311 -15.07 -19.05 10.98
CA ARG A 311 -14.15 -19.67 10.00
C ARG A 311 -13.54 -18.68 9.00
N SER A 312 -13.61 -17.38 9.26
CA SER A 312 -12.94 -16.38 8.44
C SER A 312 -11.41 -16.46 8.60
N ARG A 313 -10.68 -16.07 7.55
CA ARG A 313 -9.23 -16.25 7.46
C ARG A 313 -8.52 -14.99 7.04
N MET A 314 -7.27 -14.84 7.50
CA MET A 314 -6.38 -13.77 7.08
C MET A 314 -4.98 -14.32 6.84
N GLU A 315 -4.38 -13.95 5.70
CA GLU A 315 -2.97 -14.17 5.41
C GLU A 315 -2.29 -12.83 5.14
N PHE A 316 -1.11 -12.65 5.68
CA PHE A 316 -0.28 -11.48 5.43
C PHE A 316 1.14 -11.94 5.04
N THR A 317 1.55 -11.55 3.84
CA THR A 317 2.92 -11.75 3.36
C THR A 317 3.53 -10.39 3.05
N GLY A 318 4.67 -10.07 3.68
CA GLY A 318 5.28 -8.76 3.55
C GLY A 318 6.79 -8.78 3.40
N ILE A 319 7.32 -7.82 2.63
CA ILE A 319 8.74 -7.51 2.58
C ILE A 319 8.97 -6.02 2.73
N THR A 320 9.98 -5.65 3.53
CA THR A 320 10.40 -4.27 3.74
C THR A 320 11.89 -4.16 3.51
N PHE A 321 12.32 -3.15 2.76
CA PHE A 321 13.74 -2.83 2.55
C PHE A 321 14.02 -1.41 3.03
N ALA A 322 14.80 -1.28 4.12
CA ALA A 322 15.18 0.00 4.71
C ALA A 322 16.67 0.30 4.44
N GLY A 323 16.92 1.32 3.63
CA GLY A 323 18.26 1.83 3.34
C GLY A 323 18.62 3.07 4.17
N LYS A 324 19.74 3.71 3.81
CA LYS A 324 20.25 4.89 4.50
C LYS A 324 19.20 6.00 4.65
N GLY A 325 19.01 6.47 5.89
CA GLY A 325 18.10 7.56 6.22
C GLY A 325 16.62 7.18 6.23
N GLN A 326 16.30 5.89 6.17
CA GLN A 326 14.93 5.38 6.19
C GLN A 326 14.60 4.76 7.54
N ASN A 327 13.37 5.00 8.02
CA ASN A 327 12.81 4.37 9.21
C ASN A 327 11.42 3.83 8.86
N LEU A 328 11.38 2.57 8.48
CA LEU A 328 10.19 1.91 7.97
C LEU A 328 9.58 1.04 9.06
N ASP A 329 8.50 1.53 9.65
CA ASP A 329 7.73 0.83 10.67
C ASP A 329 6.50 0.20 10.00
N THR A 330 6.56 -1.10 9.83
CA THR A 330 5.55 -1.89 9.13
C THR A 330 4.99 -2.96 10.05
N GLY A 331 3.93 -3.60 9.64
CA GLY A 331 3.37 -4.68 10.45
C GLY A 331 2.01 -5.14 9.95
N ALA A 332 1.33 -5.91 10.78
CA ALA A 332 -0.05 -6.29 10.54
C ALA A 332 -0.78 -6.50 11.86
N LYS A 333 -2.07 -6.19 11.86
CA LYS A 333 -2.96 -6.43 12.99
C LYS A 333 -4.12 -7.34 12.58
N VAL A 334 -4.42 -8.31 13.43
CA VAL A 334 -5.60 -9.15 13.26
C VAL A 334 -6.43 -9.14 14.55
N VAL A 335 -7.76 -9.09 14.37
CA VAL A 335 -8.73 -9.17 15.47
C VAL A 335 -9.66 -10.34 15.19
N HIS A 336 -9.52 -11.40 15.97
CA HIS A 336 -10.38 -12.58 15.93
C HIS A 336 -11.64 -12.33 16.78
N ILE A 337 -12.83 -12.41 16.16
CA ILE A 337 -14.14 -12.24 16.79
C ILE A 337 -14.98 -13.50 16.61
N GLY A 338 -15.06 -14.02 15.39
CA GLY A 338 -15.76 -15.27 15.06
C GLY A 338 -15.04 -16.50 15.58
N LYS A 339 -15.75 -17.62 15.62
CA LYS A 339 -15.21 -18.92 16.02
C LYS A 339 -14.40 -19.58 14.90
N GLU A 340 -13.44 -20.43 15.27
CA GLU A 340 -12.64 -21.20 14.30
C GLU A 340 -11.91 -20.32 13.26
N THR A 341 -11.66 -19.06 13.60
CA THR A 341 -10.95 -18.13 12.75
C THR A 341 -9.46 -18.43 12.69
N SER A 342 -8.81 -18.13 11.57
CA SER A 342 -7.38 -18.38 11.43
C SER A 342 -6.64 -17.20 10.82
N SER A 343 -5.40 -16.97 11.27
CA SER A 343 -4.52 -15.97 10.67
C SER A 343 -3.08 -16.47 10.57
N PHE A 344 -2.41 -16.03 9.50
CA PHE A 344 -0.99 -16.28 9.31
C PHE A 344 -0.29 -14.99 8.84
N MET A 345 0.81 -14.61 9.50
CA MET A 345 1.64 -13.47 9.13
C MET A 345 3.05 -13.96 8.82
N ASN A 346 3.52 -13.75 7.60
CA ASN A 346 4.88 -14.08 7.18
C ASN A 346 5.57 -12.82 6.66
N THR A 347 6.63 -12.39 7.33
CA THR A 347 7.29 -11.14 6.97
C THR A 347 8.79 -11.28 6.85
N ARG A 348 9.34 -10.50 5.94
CA ARG A 348 10.75 -10.36 5.73
C ARG A 348 11.16 -8.90 5.75
N SER A 349 12.22 -8.59 6.48
CA SER A 349 12.78 -7.24 6.48
C SER A 349 14.27 -7.27 6.19
N ILE A 350 14.71 -6.29 5.42
CA ILE A 350 16.12 -6.10 5.06
C ILE A 350 16.50 -4.69 5.46
N SER A 351 17.64 -4.55 6.14
CA SER A 351 18.16 -3.24 6.55
C SER A 351 19.60 -3.08 6.13
N LYS A 352 19.93 -1.91 5.55
CA LYS A 352 21.22 -1.60 4.94
C LYS A 352 21.64 -0.14 5.21
N ASP A 353 22.95 0.10 5.35
CA ASP A 353 23.56 1.44 5.45
C ASP A 353 22.98 2.30 6.60
N GLY A 354 22.66 1.67 7.72
CA GLY A 354 22.06 2.33 8.88
C GLY A 354 20.54 2.52 8.78
N GLY A 355 19.87 1.91 7.81
CA GLY A 355 18.41 1.87 7.72
C GLY A 355 17.79 1.14 8.92
N ILE A 356 16.58 1.55 9.28
CA ILE A 356 15.82 0.98 10.39
C ILE A 356 14.54 0.35 9.83
N SER A 357 14.35 -0.94 10.08
CA SER A 357 13.10 -1.62 9.82
C SER A 357 12.48 -2.10 11.13
N THR A 358 11.21 -1.82 11.34
CA THR A 358 10.46 -2.33 12.50
C THR A 358 9.27 -3.13 11.98
N PHE A 359 9.09 -4.34 12.53
CA PHE A 359 7.89 -5.13 12.29
C PHE A 359 7.03 -5.20 13.56
N ARG A 360 5.79 -4.68 13.46
CA ARG A 360 4.81 -4.75 14.55
C ARG A 360 3.71 -5.74 14.21
N SER A 361 3.65 -6.85 14.92
CA SER A 361 2.51 -7.77 14.84
C SER A 361 1.56 -7.53 16.02
N SER A 362 0.26 -7.51 15.73
CA SER A 362 -0.75 -7.43 16.78
C SER A 362 -1.83 -8.48 16.55
N VAL A 363 -1.94 -9.43 17.47
CA VAL A 363 -2.96 -10.48 17.47
C VAL A 363 -3.89 -10.25 18.65
N VAL A 364 -5.15 -9.96 18.37
CA VAL A 364 -6.20 -9.80 19.38
C VAL A 364 -7.21 -10.92 19.21
N VAL A 365 -7.42 -11.72 20.25
CA VAL A 365 -8.39 -12.82 20.25
C VAL A 365 -9.47 -12.51 21.28
N ASN A 366 -10.67 -12.20 20.82
CA ASN A 366 -11.81 -11.91 21.67
C ASN A 366 -12.31 -13.15 22.41
N LYS A 367 -13.07 -12.95 23.49
CA LYS A 367 -13.70 -14.03 24.26
C LYS A 367 -14.59 -14.95 23.41
N SER A 368 -15.20 -14.41 22.37
CA SER A 368 -16.09 -15.15 21.44
C SER A 368 -15.34 -15.99 20.41
N ALA A 369 -14.05 -15.73 20.20
CA ALA A 369 -13.25 -16.39 19.16
C ALA A 369 -12.70 -17.75 19.62
N GLU A 370 -13.61 -18.68 19.93
CA GLU A 370 -13.23 -20.05 20.30
C GLU A 370 -12.55 -20.78 19.16
N ASN A 371 -11.53 -21.55 19.48
CA ASN A 371 -10.70 -22.32 18.55
C ASN A 371 -10.01 -21.45 17.48
N ALA A 372 -9.75 -20.18 17.79
CA ALA A 372 -8.96 -19.30 16.94
C ALA A 372 -7.51 -19.81 16.85
N LYS A 373 -6.93 -19.71 15.65
CA LYS A 373 -5.53 -20.05 15.37
C LYS A 373 -4.79 -18.87 14.78
N SER A 374 -3.60 -18.57 15.27
CA SER A 374 -2.76 -17.53 14.68
C SER A 374 -1.29 -17.93 14.74
N ALA A 375 -0.58 -17.77 13.64
CA ALA A 375 0.86 -17.92 13.60
C ALA A 375 1.50 -16.67 13.00
N VAL A 376 2.58 -16.19 13.62
CA VAL A 376 3.37 -15.07 13.16
C VAL A 376 4.82 -15.52 12.98
N SER A 377 5.34 -15.39 11.76
CA SER A 377 6.74 -15.67 11.43
C SER A 377 7.38 -14.41 10.88
N CYS A 378 8.38 -13.88 11.55
CA CYS A 378 9.12 -12.73 11.07
C CYS A 378 10.62 -13.04 10.95
N GLN A 379 11.20 -12.67 9.82
CA GLN A 379 12.62 -12.85 9.56
C GLN A 379 13.24 -11.53 9.14
N SER A 380 14.37 -11.19 9.74
CA SER A 380 15.08 -9.94 9.49
C SER A 380 16.52 -10.20 9.13
N LEU A 381 17.00 -9.54 8.06
CA LEU A 381 18.36 -9.63 7.58
C LEU A 381 19.01 -8.24 7.59
N MET A 382 20.02 -8.05 8.41
CA MET A 382 20.85 -6.84 8.41
C MET A 382 22.10 -7.07 7.55
N LEU A 383 22.38 -6.14 6.64
CA LEU A 383 23.50 -6.26 5.71
C LEU A 383 24.79 -5.64 6.24
N ASP A 384 24.72 -4.90 7.35
CA ASP A 384 25.85 -4.25 8.00
C ASP A 384 25.63 -4.10 9.53
N SER A 385 26.63 -3.55 10.21
CA SER A 385 26.61 -3.39 11.69
C SER A 385 25.93 -2.09 12.16
N LYS A 386 25.58 -1.17 11.26
CA LYS A 386 24.94 0.13 11.57
C LYS A 386 23.43 0.04 11.45
N SER A 387 22.96 -0.91 10.65
CA SER A 387 21.53 -1.13 10.38
C SER A 387 20.84 -1.74 11.59
N ARG A 388 19.55 -1.45 11.72
CA ARG A 388 18.71 -1.93 12.83
C ARG A 388 17.46 -2.62 12.32
N SER A 389 17.09 -3.69 13.01
CA SER A 389 15.80 -4.36 12.77
C SER A 389 15.15 -4.67 14.11
N ASP A 390 13.92 -4.24 14.28
CA ASP A 390 13.13 -4.42 15.48
C ASP A 390 11.91 -5.30 15.19
N THR A 391 11.53 -6.13 16.16
CA THR A 391 10.27 -6.88 16.15
C THR A 391 9.49 -6.58 17.42
N ILE A 392 8.25 -6.12 17.27
CA ILE A 392 7.40 -5.72 18.39
C ILE A 392 6.09 -6.52 18.34
N PRO A 393 6.06 -7.71 18.96
CA PRO A 393 4.85 -8.52 19.04
C PRO A 393 3.92 -8.03 20.14
N VAL A 394 2.61 -7.99 19.83
CA VAL A 394 1.54 -7.72 20.77
C VAL A 394 0.52 -8.85 20.67
N MET A 395 0.24 -9.53 21.78
CA MET A 395 -0.74 -10.61 21.85
C MET A 395 -1.72 -10.32 22.98
N ASP A 396 -3.00 -10.11 22.65
CA ASP A 396 -4.09 -9.90 23.58
C ASP A 396 -5.09 -11.06 23.41
N ILE A 397 -4.87 -12.12 24.21
CA ILE A 397 -5.61 -13.38 24.11
C ILE A 397 -6.61 -13.46 25.27
N ARG A 398 -7.92 -13.39 24.95
CA ARG A 398 -8.99 -13.29 25.94
C ARG A 398 -9.82 -14.56 26.08
N THR A 399 -9.41 -15.67 25.43
CA THR A 399 -10.04 -16.99 25.52
C THR A 399 -8.98 -18.07 25.81
N PRO A 400 -9.27 -19.10 26.61
CA PRO A 400 -8.36 -20.21 26.82
C PRO A 400 -8.31 -21.20 25.63
N HIS A 401 -9.26 -21.09 24.69
CA HIS A 401 -9.40 -21.99 23.55
C HIS A 401 -8.83 -21.35 22.26
N ALA A 402 -7.55 -20.96 22.29
CA ALA A 402 -6.84 -20.44 21.14
C ALA A 402 -5.44 -21.06 21.03
N ASP A 403 -4.99 -21.24 19.77
CA ASP A 403 -3.65 -21.73 19.43
C ASP A 403 -2.87 -20.61 18.75
N ILE A 404 -1.94 -19.99 19.48
CA ILE A 404 -1.26 -18.77 19.04
C ILE A 404 0.24 -18.96 19.13
N GLY A 405 0.94 -18.81 18.00
CA GLY A 405 2.40 -18.91 17.91
C GLY A 405 3.05 -17.64 17.33
N HIS A 406 4.23 -17.30 17.81
CA HIS A 406 5.09 -16.26 17.24
C HIS A 406 6.54 -16.74 17.18
N GLU A 407 7.14 -16.64 16.00
CA GLU A 407 8.55 -16.94 15.75
C GLU A 407 9.23 -15.71 15.12
N ALA A 408 10.39 -15.33 15.67
CA ALA A 408 11.23 -14.28 15.12
C ALA A 408 12.65 -14.78 14.88
N LYS A 409 13.18 -14.53 13.67
CA LYS A 409 14.59 -14.79 13.32
C LYS A 409 15.23 -13.49 12.87
N ILE A 410 16.17 -12.98 13.65
CA ILE A 410 16.90 -11.75 13.33
C ILE A 410 18.38 -12.10 13.22
N GLY A 411 18.98 -11.77 12.09
CA GLY A 411 20.38 -12.07 11.83
C GLY A 411 21.06 -11.07 10.93
N ARG A 412 22.40 -11.19 10.85
CA ARG A 412 23.19 -10.51 9.85
C ARG A 412 23.48 -11.46 8.69
N ILE A 413 23.80 -10.87 7.54
CA ILE A 413 24.29 -11.65 6.41
C ILE A 413 25.54 -12.43 6.83
N SER A 414 25.58 -13.71 6.50
CA SER A 414 26.71 -14.56 6.88
C SER A 414 27.92 -14.29 5.98
N ASP A 415 29.03 -13.87 6.56
CA ASP A 415 30.29 -13.68 5.84
C ASP A 415 30.80 -15.00 5.24
N GLU A 416 30.53 -16.13 5.89
CA GLU A 416 30.86 -17.46 5.40
C GLU A 416 30.05 -17.81 4.14
N ALA A 417 28.75 -17.47 4.10
CA ALA A 417 27.91 -17.68 2.93
C ALA A 417 28.36 -16.78 1.76
N VAL A 418 28.71 -15.53 2.05
CA VAL A 418 29.27 -14.60 1.05
C VAL A 418 30.60 -15.15 0.51
N PHE A 419 31.53 -15.55 1.40
CA PHE A 419 32.82 -16.13 1.00
C PHE A 419 32.65 -17.41 0.17
N TYR A 420 31.72 -18.28 0.55
CA TYR A 420 31.41 -19.49 -0.24
C TYR A 420 31.00 -19.16 -1.68
N LEU A 421 30.12 -18.18 -1.85
CA LEU A 421 29.68 -17.75 -3.19
C LEU A 421 30.81 -17.08 -3.97
N MET A 422 31.65 -16.26 -3.31
CA MET A 422 32.85 -15.69 -3.92
C MET A 422 33.85 -16.76 -4.37
N SER A 423 34.01 -17.83 -3.60
CA SER A 423 34.86 -18.97 -4.01
C SER A 423 34.36 -19.73 -5.24
N ARG A 424 33.10 -19.50 -5.62
CA ARG A 424 32.46 -20.01 -6.87
C ARG A 424 32.53 -19.02 -8.02
N GLY A 425 33.23 -17.89 -7.85
CA GLY A 425 33.50 -16.92 -8.93
C GLY A 425 32.55 -15.73 -8.98
N LEU A 426 31.71 -15.51 -7.95
CA LEU A 426 30.91 -14.31 -7.84
C LEU A 426 31.73 -13.17 -7.23
N SER A 427 31.42 -11.91 -7.60
CA SER A 427 31.87 -10.75 -6.84
C SER A 427 31.22 -10.71 -5.46
N GLU A 428 31.78 -9.99 -4.51
CA GLU A 428 31.14 -9.82 -3.20
C GLU A 428 29.73 -9.20 -3.32
N GLU A 429 29.60 -8.22 -4.21
CA GLU A 429 28.31 -7.55 -4.50
C GLU A 429 27.27 -8.54 -5.04
N ASP A 430 27.64 -9.33 -6.05
CA ASP A 430 26.75 -10.35 -6.62
C ASP A 430 26.39 -11.44 -5.60
N ALA A 431 27.34 -11.84 -4.76
CA ALA A 431 27.11 -12.83 -3.71
C ALA A 431 26.09 -12.32 -2.67
N ARG A 432 26.25 -11.08 -2.21
CA ARG A 432 25.31 -10.41 -1.30
C ARG A 432 23.93 -10.25 -1.95
N ALA A 433 23.87 -9.77 -3.19
CA ALA A 433 22.63 -9.60 -3.94
C ALA A 433 21.89 -10.94 -4.12
N MET A 434 22.61 -12.03 -4.41
CA MET A 434 22.02 -13.36 -4.53
C MET A 434 21.41 -13.86 -3.21
N ILE A 435 22.08 -13.67 -2.08
CA ILE A 435 21.56 -14.04 -0.75
C ILE A 435 20.28 -13.24 -0.45
N VAL A 436 20.29 -11.92 -0.71
CA VAL A 436 19.14 -11.04 -0.50
C VAL A 436 17.96 -11.41 -1.39
N SER A 437 18.22 -11.68 -2.68
CA SER A 437 17.18 -12.15 -3.61
C SER A 437 16.57 -13.48 -3.16
N GLY A 438 17.38 -14.43 -2.73
CA GLY A 438 16.89 -15.70 -2.16
C GLY A 438 16.09 -15.50 -0.87
N PHE A 439 16.46 -14.54 -0.04
CA PHE A 439 15.69 -14.17 1.15
C PHE A 439 14.33 -13.55 0.79
N ALA A 440 14.23 -12.79 -0.29
CA ALA A 440 13.01 -12.15 -0.76
C ALA A 440 12.09 -13.06 -1.60
N ASP A 441 12.59 -14.17 -2.13
CA ASP A 441 11.94 -15.03 -3.13
C ASP A 441 10.54 -15.52 -2.72
N ASN A 442 10.32 -15.80 -1.44
CA ASN A 442 9.01 -16.23 -0.96
C ASN A 442 7.91 -15.17 -1.16
N VAL A 443 8.26 -13.87 -1.08
CA VAL A 443 7.30 -12.78 -1.29
C VAL A 443 7.08 -12.55 -2.79
N SER A 444 8.15 -12.63 -3.60
CA SER A 444 8.04 -12.42 -5.04
C SER A 444 7.12 -13.44 -5.72
N LYS A 445 7.09 -14.67 -5.21
CA LYS A 445 6.22 -15.74 -5.72
C LYS A 445 4.72 -15.52 -5.48
N GLU A 446 4.37 -14.65 -4.54
CA GLU A 446 2.98 -14.28 -4.25
C GLU A 446 2.46 -13.15 -5.16
N LEU A 447 3.34 -12.51 -5.92
CA LEU A 447 3.02 -11.41 -6.83
C LEU A 447 2.80 -11.90 -8.27
N PRO A 448 1.96 -11.23 -9.06
CA PRO A 448 1.98 -11.39 -10.51
C PRO A 448 3.37 -11.14 -11.09
N LEU A 449 3.69 -11.78 -12.23
CA LEU A 449 5.04 -11.80 -12.79
C LEU A 449 5.67 -10.41 -12.94
N GLU A 450 4.91 -9.45 -13.45
CA GLU A 450 5.36 -8.08 -13.68
C GLU A 450 5.77 -7.39 -12.38
N TYR A 451 5.01 -7.59 -11.31
CA TYR A 451 5.29 -7.05 -9.98
C TYR A 451 6.41 -7.80 -9.26
N ALA A 452 6.53 -9.09 -9.50
CA ALA A 452 7.69 -9.86 -9.02
C ALA A 452 8.99 -9.36 -9.66
N VAL A 453 8.96 -9.04 -10.95
CA VAL A 453 10.09 -8.42 -11.67
C VAL A 453 10.38 -7.03 -11.11
N GLU A 454 9.37 -6.18 -10.93
CA GLU A 454 9.54 -4.85 -10.33
C GLU A 454 10.16 -4.94 -8.93
N MET A 455 9.65 -5.80 -8.07
CA MET A 455 10.19 -6.01 -6.73
C MET A 455 11.65 -6.47 -6.75
N ASN A 456 11.99 -7.42 -7.61
CA ASN A 456 13.37 -7.89 -7.75
C ASN A 456 14.29 -6.80 -8.27
N ASN A 457 13.82 -5.97 -9.22
CA ASN A 457 14.56 -4.82 -9.72
C ASN A 457 14.81 -3.78 -8.61
N LEU A 458 13.80 -3.49 -7.78
CA LEU A 458 13.93 -2.58 -6.63
C LEU A 458 14.94 -3.11 -5.61
N ILE A 459 14.92 -4.40 -5.30
CA ILE A 459 15.91 -5.03 -4.42
C ILE A 459 17.31 -4.88 -5.00
N GLN A 460 17.52 -5.15 -6.30
CA GLN A 460 18.81 -4.98 -6.95
C GLN A 460 19.28 -3.53 -6.93
N LEU A 461 18.40 -2.56 -7.18
CA LEU A 461 18.72 -1.13 -7.11
C LEU A 461 19.15 -0.71 -5.71
N GLU A 462 18.47 -1.19 -4.68
CA GLU A 462 18.86 -0.91 -3.30
C GLU A 462 20.16 -1.64 -2.90
N MET A 463 20.50 -2.75 -3.55
CA MET A 463 21.77 -3.46 -3.33
C MET A 463 22.97 -2.77 -4.01
N LYS A 464 22.77 -2.11 -5.16
CA LYS A 464 23.83 -1.32 -5.83
C LYS A 464 24.29 -0.16 -4.95
N GLY A 465 25.58 0.11 -4.96
CA GLY A 465 26.19 1.14 -4.12
C GLY A 465 26.50 0.70 -2.68
N SER A 466 26.57 -0.61 -2.43
CA SER A 466 26.98 -1.15 -1.13
C SER A 466 28.50 -1.24 -0.91
N ILE A 467 29.28 -0.79 -1.88
CA ILE A 467 30.73 -0.70 -1.79
C ILE A 467 31.11 0.78 -1.94
N GLY A 468 31.27 1.48 -0.80
CA GLY A 468 31.71 2.85 -0.70
C GLY A 468 31.97 3.22 0.74
#